data_7b77561da522aca974862eb1d9ecaa84
#
_entry.id   7b77561da522aca974862eb1d9ecaa84
#
_cell.length_a   1.000
_cell.length_b   1.000
_cell.length_c   1.000
_cell.angle_alpha   90.00
_cell.angle_beta   90.00
_cell.angle_gamma   90.00
#
_symmetry.space_group_name_H-M   'P 1'
#
loop_
_entity.id
_entity.type
_entity.pdbx_description
1 polymer ?
#
loop_
_entity_poly.entity_id
_entity_poly.type
_entity_poly.pdbx_seq_one_letter_code
_entity_poly.pdbx_strand_id
1 'polypeptide(L)'
;MITPAQLSRLHIDPALADPLNATFIKFKIDTDRKQAAFLGQCGHECGNFKIFEENLNYRAATLMKLWPKRFPTLEIANQYAGNPKKIANMVYANRMGNRDEASGDGYRFRGRGAIQLTGHSGYYHAGQALGVDFVADPDLVATPLYALMTAGWFWSTHGCNELADAMNWVGLTKKINGGTIGLDDRVAHTALALNVFDGSSALA
;
A
#
# COMPACT_ATOMS: atom_id res chain seq x y z
N MET A 1 16.43 14.35 0.09
CA MET A 1 15.46 14.40 1.23
C MET A 1 14.29 15.26 0.79
N ILE A 2 13.07 14.73 0.87
CA ILE A 2 11.87 15.48 0.52
C ILE A 2 11.52 16.48 1.62
N THR A 3 11.06 17.66 1.23
CA THR A 3 10.66 18.72 2.16
C THR A 3 9.15 18.83 2.30
N PRO A 4 8.63 19.38 3.41
CA PRO A 4 7.20 19.68 3.56
C PRO A 4 6.62 20.52 2.42
N ALA A 5 7.40 21.50 1.91
CA ALA A 5 6.98 22.35 0.80
C ALA A 5 6.85 21.55 -0.52
N GLN A 6 7.75 20.61 -0.79
CA GLN A 6 7.63 19.71 -1.95
C GLN A 6 6.42 18.81 -1.83
N LEU A 7 6.13 18.23 -0.64
CA LEU A 7 4.93 17.44 -0.40
C LEU A 7 3.63 18.24 -0.64
N SER A 8 3.60 19.50 -0.16
CA SER A 8 2.44 20.40 -0.43
C SER A 8 2.21 20.58 -1.93
N ARG A 9 3.27 20.75 -2.74
CA ARG A 9 3.17 20.86 -4.21
C ARG A 9 2.68 19.56 -4.87
N LEU A 10 2.88 18.41 -4.22
CA LEU A 10 2.39 17.10 -4.65
C LEU A 10 1.00 16.77 -4.10
N HIS A 11 0.37 17.70 -3.39
CA HIS A 11 -0.90 17.49 -2.68
C HIS A 11 -0.85 16.31 -1.68
N ILE A 12 0.33 16.07 -1.11
CA ILE A 12 0.58 15.09 -0.05
C ILE A 12 0.70 15.86 1.27
N ASP A 13 0.21 15.25 2.36
CA ASP A 13 0.29 15.87 3.70
C ASP A 13 1.75 16.18 4.05
N PRO A 14 2.12 17.45 4.31
CA PRO A 14 3.46 17.85 4.70
C PRO A 14 4.02 17.15 5.94
N ALA A 15 3.13 16.69 6.85
CA ALA A 15 3.51 15.94 8.04
C ALA A 15 4.16 14.58 7.73
N LEU A 16 4.02 14.08 6.49
CA LEU A 16 4.64 12.84 6.04
C LEU A 16 6.12 13.01 5.65
N ALA A 17 6.70 14.22 5.69
CA ALA A 17 8.09 14.45 5.30
C ALA A 17 9.07 13.60 6.13
N ASP A 18 8.96 13.63 7.46
CA ASP A 18 9.85 12.86 8.33
C ASP A 18 9.67 11.33 8.15
N PRO A 19 8.45 10.76 8.16
CA PRO A 19 8.24 9.34 7.86
C PRO A 19 8.75 8.89 6.50
N LEU A 20 8.56 9.70 5.44
CA LEU A 20 9.09 9.42 4.09
C LEU A 20 10.61 9.42 4.09
N ASN A 21 11.23 10.46 4.65
CA ASN A 21 12.67 10.58 4.72
C ASN A 21 13.32 9.45 5.50
N ALA A 22 12.74 9.03 6.64
CA ALA A 22 13.19 7.88 7.40
C ALA A 22 13.12 6.59 6.56
N THR A 23 12.05 6.41 5.77
CA THR A 23 11.89 5.29 4.85
C THR A 23 12.93 5.34 3.72
N PHE A 24 13.14 6.49 3.11
CA PHE A 24 14.10 6.69 2.03
C PHE A 24 15.53 6.37 2.46
N ILE A 25 15.92 6.84 3.63
CA ILE A 25 17.25 6.55 4.21
C ILE A 25 17.41 5.05 4.46
N LYS A 26 16.45 4.44 5.16
CA LYS A 26 16.54 3.03 5.56
C LYS A 26 16.64 2.08 4.36
N PHE A 27 15.92 2.37 3.28
CA PHE A 27 15.80 1.48 2.12
C PHE A 27 16.54 1.96 0.88
N LYS A 28 17.45 2.93 1.03
CA LYS A 28 18.29 3.47 -0.05
C LYS A 28 17.48 3.95 -1.26
N ILE A 29 16.37 4.64 -0.97
CA ILE A 29 15.58 5.35 -1.96
C ILE A 29 16.16 6.76 -2.06
N ASP A 30 17.38 6.87 -2.58
CA ASP A 30 18.31 7.98 -2.38
C ASP A 30 18.51 8.90 -3.59
N THR A 31 17.90 8.58 -4.73
CA THR A 31 17.87 9.42 -5.92
C THR A 31 16.48 10.03 -6.15
N ASP A 32 16.41 11.16 -6.85
CA ASP A 32 15.14 11.79 -7.21
C ASP A 32 14.24 10.83 -8.02
N ARG A 33 14.82 10.01 -8.89
CA ARG A 33 14.09 8.98 -9.65
C ARG A 33 13.46 7.95 -8.74
N LYS A 34 14.21 7.41 -7.78
CA LYS A 34 13.69 6.42 -6.81
C LYS A 34 12.61 7.02 -5.94
N GLN A 35 12.83 8.24 -5.42
CA GLN A 35 11.86 8.93 -4.57
C GLN A 35 10.58 9.26 -5.35
N ALA A 36 10.71 9.82 -6.56
CA ALA A 36 9.56 10.11 -7.42
C ALA A 36 8.78 8.85 -7.80
N ALA A 37 9.48 7.78 -8.15
CA ALA A 37 8.86 6.50 -8.47
C ALA A 37 8.15 5.89 -7.26
N PHE A 38 8.75 5.93 -6.06
CA PHE A 38 8.11 5.49 -4.82
C PHE A 38 6.83 6.29 -4.53
N LEU A 39 6.90 7.61 -4.66
CA LEU A 39 5.74 8.48 -4.48
C LEU A 39 4.65 8.20 -5.51
N GLY A 40 4.99 7.99 -6.78
CA GLY A 40 4.04 7.69 -7.84
C GLY A 40 3.34 6.34 -7.62
N GLN A 41 4.09 5.32 -7.26
CA GLN A 41 3.54 3.97 -7.04
C GLN A 41 2.69 3.90 -5.76
N CYS A 42 3.26 4.30 -4.62
CA CYS A 42 2.55 4.27 -3.34
C CYS A 42 1.38 5.26 -3.32
N GLY A 43 1.53 6.43 -3.93
CA GLY A 43 0.45 7.42 -4.03
C GLY A 43 -0.77 6.85 -4.74
N HIS A 44 -0.58 6.13 -5.84
CA HIS A 44 -1.67 5.43 -6.54
C HIS A 44 -2.35 4.39 -5.64
N GLU A 45 -1.59 3.55 -4.94
CA GLU A 45 -2.13 2.47 -4.10
C GLU A 45 -2.95 2.96 -2.91
N CYS A 46 -2.55 4.08 -2.31
CA CYS A 46 -3.15 4.57 -1.06
C CYS A 46 -3.85 5.94 -1.18
N GLY A 47 -4.32 6.29 -2.38
CA GLY A 47 -5.06 7.52 -2.61
C GLY A 47 -4.26 8.78 -2.25
N ASN A 48 -3.06 8.90 -2.77
CA ASN A 48 -2.12 9.96 -2.51
C ASN A 48 -1.79 10.11 -1.00
N PHE A 49 -1.47 8.98 -0.37
CA PHE A 49 -1.08 8.86 1.05
C PHE A 49 -2.17 9.25 2.06
N LYS A 50 -3.44 9.12 1.65
CA LYS A 50 -4.60 9.44 2.52
C LYS A 50 -5.22 8.21 3.16
N ILE A 51 -4.99 7.00 2.59
CA ILE A 51 -5.68 5.77 2.97
C ILE A 51 -4.64 4.69 3.27
N PHE A 52 -4.42 4.41 4.55
CA PHE A 52 -3.48 3.37 5.00
C PHE A 52 -4.17 2.11 5.54
N GLU A 53 -5.47 1.98 5.31
CA GLU A 53 -6.24 0.80 5.67
C GLU A 53 -7.32 0.56 4.62
N GLU A 54 -7.51 -0.69 4.19
CA GLU A 54 -8.52 -1.04 3.21
C GLU A 54 -9.95 -0.87 3.73
N ASN A 55 -10.83 -0.39 2.86
CA ASN A 55 -12.25 -0.31 3.17
C ASN A 55 -12.96 -1.59 2.73
N LEU A 56 -13.42 -2.37 3.70
CA LEU A 56 -14.12 -3.64 3.48
C LEU A 56 -15.64 -3.51 3.63
N ASN A 57 -16.19 -2.30 3.61
CA ASN A 57 -17.62 -2.06 3.72
C ASN A 57 -18.32 -2.24 2.36
N TYR A 58 -18.58 -3.49 1.97
CA TYR A 58 -19.18 -3.83 0.68
C TYR A 58 -20.65 -4.24 0.79
N ARG A 59 -21.42 -3.91 -0.24
CA ARG A 59 -22.79 -4.42 -0.45
C ARG A 59 -22.75 -5.84 -1.02
N ALA A 60 -23.81 -6.62 -0.82
CA ALA A 60 -23.89 -8.00 -1.26
C ALA A 60 -23.56 -8.22 -2.75
N ALA A 61 -24.10 -7.37 -3.63
CA ALA A 61 -23.81 -7.46 -5.07
C ALA A 61 -22.31 -7.29 -5.39
N THR A 62 -21.63 -6.40 -4.64
CA THR A 62 -20.18 -6.19 -4.80
C THR A 62 -19.39 -7.41 -4.30
N LEU A 63 -19.79 -8.02 -3.18
CA LEU A 63 -19.15 -9.24 -2.66
C LEU A 63 -19.22 -10.38 -3.67
N MET A 64 -20.39 -10.60 -4.27
CA MET A 64 -20.58 -11.62 -5.32
C MET A 64 -19.71 -11.38 -6.55
N LYS A 65 -19.56 -10.11 -6.94
CA LYS A 65 -18.71 -9.71 -8.08
C LYS A 65 -17.22 -9.91 -7.81
N LEU A 66 -16.74 -9.48 -6.65
CA LEU A 66 -15.30 -9.52 -6.31
C LEU A 66 -14.83 -10.91 -5.88
N TRP A 67 -15.67 -11.66 -5.16
CA TRP A 67 -15.32 -12.98 -4.62
C TRP A 67 -16.44 -14.02 -4.87
N PRO A 68 -16.76 -14.34 -6.15
CA PRO A 68 -17.88 -15.23 -6.48
C PRO A 68 -17.77 -16.62 -5.85
N LYS A 69 -16.55 -17.11 -5.63
CA LYS A 69 -16.33 -18.41 -4.95
C LYS A 69 -16.62 -18.36 -3.44
N ARG A 70 -16.51 -17.19 -2.82
CA ARG A 70 -16.80 -17.00 -1.38
C ARG A 70 -18.27 -16.63 -1.16
N PHE A 71 -18.85 -15.91 -2.09
CA PHE A 71 -20.23 -15.41 -2.06
C PHE A 71 -21.00 -15.86 -3.30
N PRO A 72 -21.31 -17.17 -3.42
CA PRO A 72 -21.93 -17.72 -4.63
C PRO A 72 -23.40 -17.36 -4.82
N THR A 73 -24.08 -16.95 -3.74
CA THR A 73 -25.50 -16.54 -3.77
C THR A 73 -25.74 -15.24 -3.05
N LEU A 74 -26.82 -14.54 -3.43
CA LEU A 74 -27.23 -13.29 -2.78
C LEU A 74 -27.57 -13.51 -1.29
N GLU A 75 -28.14 -14.64 -0.96
CA GLU A 75 -28.47 -15.02 0.42
C GLU A 75 -27.20 -15.06 1.29
N ILE A 76 -26.17 -15.77 0.84
CA ILE A 76 -24.88 -15.82 1.54
C ILE A 76 -24.27 -14.42 1.60
N ALA A 77 -24.21 -13.68 0.50
CA ALA A 77 -23.62 -12.37 0.46
C ALA A 77 -24.31 -11.38 1.42
N ASN A 78 -25.62 -11.46 1.59
CA ASN A 78 -26.38 -10.61 2.51
C ASN A 78 -26.01 -10.83 3.99
N GLN A 79 -25.54 -12.04 4.37
CA GLN A 79 -25.13 -12.33 5.74
C GLN A 79 -23.83 -11.62 6.13
N TYR A 80 -23.06 -11.15 5.14
CA TYR A 80 -21.77 -10.47 5.29
C TYR A 80 -21.83 -8.99 4.93
N ALA A 81 -22.74 -8.59 4.06
CA ALA A 81 -22.83 -7.23 3.54
C ALA A 81 -22.88 -6.18 4.66
N GLY A 82 -22.11 -5.10 4.49
CA GLY A 82 -22.02 -4.02 5.46
C GLY A 82 -21.27 -4.38 6.76
N ASN A 83 -20.62 -5.55 6.81
CA ASN A 83 -19.83 -5.96 7.98
C ASN A 83 -18.36 -6.24 7.61
N PRO A 84 -17.48 -5.21 7.69
CA PRO A 84 -16.07 -5.34 7.31
C PRO A 84 -15.35 -6.51 7.99
N LYS A 85 -15.63 -6.75 9.28
CA LYS A 85 -15.00 -7.82 10.04
C LYS A 85 -15.35 -9.21 9.52
N LYS A 86 -16.64 -9.46 9.27
CA LYS A 86 -17.09 -10.73 8.70
C LYS A 86 -16.54 -10.91 7.28
N ILE A 87 -16.58 -9.86 6.46
CA ILE A 87 -16.08 -9.90 5.08
C ILE A 87 -14.61 -10.26 5.05
N ALA A 88 -13.75 -9.56 5.82
CA ALA A 88 -12.33 -9.85 5.89
C ALA A 88 -12.05 -11.29 6.34
N ASN A 89 -12.72 -11.75 7.40
CA ASN A 89 -12.51 -13.08 7.93
C ASN A 89 -12.86 -14.17 6.90
N MET A 90 -13.94 -14.00 6.13
CA MET A 90 -14.32 -14.92 5.06
C MET A 90 -13.35 -14.86 3.88
N VAL A 91 -13.01 -13.64 3.42
CA VAL A 91 -12.19 -13.44 2.20
C VAL A 91 -10.76 -13.91 2.39
N TYR A 92 -10.19 -13.66 3.56
CA TYR A 92 -8.79 -13.94 3.85
C TYR A 92 -8.56 -15.22 4.65
N ALA A 93 -9.62 -16.00 4.98
CA ALA A 93 -9.51 -17.29 5.66
C ALA A 93 -8.61 -18.27 4.90
N ASN A 94 -7.74 -18.97 5.63
CA ASN A 94 -6.82 -19.99 5.09
C ASN A 94 -5.90 -19.49 3.95
N ARG A 95 -5.54 -18.19 3.99
CA ARG A 95 -4.68 -17.55 2.99
C ARG A 95 -3.62 -16.70 3.68
N MET A 96 -2.46 -16.54 3.05
CA MET A 96 -1.39 -15.62 3.50
C MET A 96 -1.00 -15.83 4.97
N GLY A 97 -1.02 -17.10 5.44
CA GLY A 97 -0.72 -17.45 6.84
C GLY A 97 -1.86 -17.22 7.84
N ASN A 98 -3.01 -16.71 7.42
CA ASN A 98 -4.19 -16.63 8.27
C ASN A 98 -4.77 -18.03 8.50
N ARG A 99 -5.31 -18.23 9.69
CA ARG A 99 -6.11 -19.39 10.05
C ARG A 99 -7.52 -19.30 9.42
N ASP A 100 -8.44 -20.13 9.87
CA ASP A 100 -9.83 -20.15 9.41
C ASP A 100 -10.60 -18.86 9.72
N GLU A 101 -11.84 -18.78 9.23
CA GLU A 101 -12.71 -17.61 9.41
C GLU A 101 -12.99 -17.32 10.89
N ALA A 102 -13.17 -18.38 11.71
CA ALA A 102 -13.51 -18.23 13.13
C ALA A 102 -12.37 -17.64 13.95
N SER A 103 -11.12 -17.76 13.50
CA SER A 103 -9.94 -17.21 14.17
C SER A 103 -9.93 -15.67 14.25
N GLY A 104 -10.61 -15.00 13.33
CA GLY A 104 -10.58 -13.55 13.21
C GLY A 104 -9.33 -12.99 12.53
N ASP A 105 -8.39 -13.86 12.12
CA ASP A 105 -7.12 -13.44 11.51
C ASP A 105 -7.32 -12.58 10.25
N GLY A 106 -8.35 -12.89 9.46
CA GLY A 106 -8.65 -12.14 8.23
C GLY A 106 -8.84 -10.64 8.48
N TYR A 107 -9.61 -10.28 9.49
CA TYR A 107 -9.79 -8.87 9.84
C TYR A 107 -8.60 -8.31 10.62
N ARG A 108 -8.00 -9.10 11.50
CA ARG A 108 -6.83 -8.69 12.29
C ARG A 108 -5.68 -8.27 11.38
N PHE A 109 -5.39 -9.06 10.34
CA PHE A 109 -4.30 -8.82 9.39
C PHE A 109 -4.82 -8.36 8.01
N ARG A 110 -5.87 -7.51 8.01
CA ARG A 110 -6.39 -6.88 6.78
C ARG A 110 -5.36 -5.99 6.12
N GLY A 111 -5.62 -5.56 4.90
CA GLY A 111 -4.73 -4.71 4.14
C GLY A 111 -4.48 -3.36 4.81
N ARG A 112 -3.22 -3.08 5.16
CA ARG A 112 -2.76 -1.82 5.72
C ARG A 112 -1.43 -1.37 5.12
N GLY A 113 -1.09 -0.10 5.35
CA GLY A 113 0.12 0.53 4.81
C GLY A 113 -0.04 1.04 3.39
N ALA A 114 0.99 1.73 2.89
CA ALA A 114 0.94 2.42 1.61
C ALA A 114 0.90 1.47 0.38
N ILE A 115 1.20 0.19 0.54
CA ILE A 115 1.09 -0.86 -0.50
C ILE A 115 0.30 -2.08 -0.03
N GLN A 116 -0.65 -1.91 0.89
CA GLN A 116 -1.62 -2.93 1.28
C GLN A 116 -0.99 -4.24 1.78
N LEU A 117 -0.11 -4.16 2.79
CA LEU A 117 0.40 -5.34 3.51
C LEU A 117 -0.78 -6.14 4.08
N THR A 118 -0.91 -7.43 3.72
CA THR A 118 -2.06 -8.26 4.06
C THR A 118 -1.66 -9.66 4.50
N GLY A 119 -2.38 -10.20 5.49
CA GLY A 119 -2.22 -11.55 6.01
C GLY A 119 -1.12 -11.72 7.05
N HIS A 120 -1.31 -12.70 7.95
CA HIS A 120 -0.40 -12.97 9.06
C HIS A 120 1.07 -13.08 8.64
N SER A 121 1.37 -13.82 7.56
CA SER A 121 2.75 -13.99 7.07
C SER A 121 3.37 -12.66 6.64
N GLY A 122 2.62 -11.79 5.97
CA GLY A 122 3.09 -10.46 5.57
C GLY A 122 3.47 -9.61 6.78
N TYR A 123 2.57 -9.55 7.77
CA TYR A 123 2.81 -8.82 9.02
C TYR A 123 4.01 -9.37 9.80
N TYR A 124 4.13 -10.70 9.89
CA TYR A 124 5.26 -11.35 10.55
C TYR A 124 6.60 -11.00 9.88
N HIS A 125 6.70 -11.18 8.55
CA HIS A 125 7.96 -10.93 7.83
C HIS A 125 8.36 -9.45 7.82
N ALA A 126 7.40 -8.54 7.65
CA ALA A 126 7.64 -7.11 7.76
C ALA A 126 8.10 -6.74 9.18
N GLY A 127 7.47 -7.35 10.19
CA GLY A 127 7.84 -7.16 11.59
C GLY A 127 9.28 -7.59 11.89
N GLN A 128 9.67 -8.78 11.42
CA GLN A 128 11.05 -9.26 11.56
C GLN A 128 12.06 -8.32 10.88
N ALA A 129 11.75 -7.84 9.69
CA ALA A 129 12.63 -6.95 8.93
C ALA A 129 12.77 -5.55 9.56
N LEU A 130 11.74 -5.09 10.25
CA LEU A 130 11.69 -3.75 10.84
C LEU A 130 12.02 -3.72 12.34
N GLY A 131 12.09 -4.90 13.00
CA GLY A 131 12.31 -5.01 14.44
C GLY A 131 11.08 -4.61 15.26
N VAL A 132 9.86 -4.82 14.73
CA VAL A 132 8.58 -4.44 15.36
C VAL A 132 7.61 -5.63 15.34
N ASP A 133 6.94 -5.91 16.44
CA ASP A 133 5.97 -7.01 16.49
C ASP A 133 4.60 -6.57 15.93
N PHE A 134 4.47 -6.55 14.61
CA PHE A 134 3.19 -6.26 13.94
C PHE A 134 2.17 -7.39 14.08
N VAL A 135 2.57 -8.57 14.53
CA VAL A 135 1.60 -9.64 14.83
C VAL A 135 0.90 -9.37 16.15
N ALA A 136 1.62 -8.86 17.14
CA ALA A 136 1.03 -8.45 18.41
C ALA A 136 0.16 -7.19 18.24
N ASP A 137 0.66 -6.17 17.54
CA ASP A 137 -0.03 -4.89 17.30
C ASP A 137 -0.10 -4.58 15.79
N PRO A 138 -1.05 -5.18 15.05
CA PRO A 138 -1.17 -4.98 13.61
C PRO A 138 -1.64 -3.58 13.20
N ASP A 139 -2.28 -2.82 14.09
CA ASP A 139 -2.78 -1.49 13.79
C ASP A 139 -1.64 -0.47 13.60
N LEU A 140 -0.45 -0.75 14.15
CA LEU A 140 0.76 0.04 13.88
C LEU A 140 1.04 0.22 12.38
N VAL A 141 0.73 -0.79 11.55
CA VAL A 141 0.95 -0.72 10.09
C VAL A 141 0.13 0.36 9.41
N ALA A 142 -0.97 0.82 10.02
CA ALA A 142 -1.76 1.95 9.51
C ALA A 142 -1.24 3.33 9.97
N THR A 143 -0.27 3.36 10.89
CA THR A 143 0.34 4.65 11.31
C THR A 143 1.25 5.20 10.21
N PRO A 144 1.41 6.52 10.07
CA PRO A 144 2.19 7.13 9.00
C PRO A 144 3.60 6.54 8.85
N LEU A 145 4.32 6.37 9.95
CA LEU A 145 5.68 5.83 9.93
C LEU A 145 5.71 4.40 9.38
N TYR A 146 4.92 3.51 9.96
CA TYR A 146 4.98 2.09 9.59
C TYR A 146 4.25 1.78 8.28
N ALA A 147 3.28 2.58 7.88
CA ALA A 147 2.67 2.49 6.56
C ALA A 147 3.71 2.69 5.44
N LEU A 148 4.62 3.62 5.64
CA LEU A 148 5.71 3.92 4.70
C LEU A 148 6.89 2.97 4.85
N MET A 149 7.26 2.62 6.09
CA MET A 149 8.35 1.64 6.34
C MET A 149 8.05 0.26 5.76
N THR A 150 6.82 -0.23 5.87
CA THR A 150 6.43 -1.51 5.27
C THR A 150 6.43 -1.45 3.74
N ALA A 151 6.05 -0.31 3.16
CA ALA A 151 6.18 -0.07 1.72
C ALA A 151 7.64 -0.03 1.27
N GLY A 152 8.52 0.63 2.03
CA GLY A 152 9.96 0.65 1.77
C GLY A 152 10.62 -0.73 1.89
N TRP A 153 10.19 -1.53 2.86
CA TRP A 153 10.62 -2.92 2.97
C TRP A 153 10.23 -3.74 1.73
N PHE A 154 8.98 -3.69 1.32
CA PHE A 154 8.54 -4.34 0.09
C PHE A 154 9.35 -3.86 -1.11
N TRP A 155 9.50 -2.55 -1.27
CA TRP A 155 10.24 -1.90 -2.34
C TRP A 155 11.66 -2.44 -2.48
N SER A 156 12.41 -2.50 -1.37
CA SER A 156 13.79 -2.95 -1.38
C SER A 156 13.91 -4.46 -1.63
N THR A 157 13.01 -5.27 -1.06
CA THR A 157 13.06 -6.73 -1.21
C THR A 157 12.60 -7.22 -2.57
N HIS A 158 11.93 -6.37 -3.37
CA HIS A 158 11.43 -6.72 -4.70
C HIS A 158 12.21 -6.06 -5.85
N GLY A 159 13.37 -5.45 -5.57
CA GLY A 159 14.23 -4.86 -6.61
C GLY A 159 13.61 -3.61 -7.27
N CYS A 160 12.80 -2.86 -6.53
CA CYS A 160 12.13 -1.68 -7.09
C CYS A 160 13.09 -0.48 -7.28
N ASN A 161 14.18 -0.42 -6.52
CA ASN A 161 15.21 0.61 -6.70
C ASN A 161 15.85 0.52 -8.09
N GLU A 162 16.23 -0.67 -8.52
CA GLU A 162 16.87 -0.93 -9.81
C GLU A 162 15.91 -0.61 -10.97
N LEU A 163 14.63 -0.95 -10.81
CA LEU A 163 13.60 -0.63 -11.80
C LEU A 163 13.38 0.89 -11.91
N ALA A 164 13.41 1.61 -10.78
CA ALA A 164 13.27 3.06 -10.74
C ALA A 164 14.46 3.77 -11.39
N ASP A 165 15.69 3.35 -11.08
CA ASP A 165 16.91 3.89 -11.70
C ASP A 165 16.91 3.67 -13.23
N ALA A 166 16.44 2.52 -13.68
CA ALA A 166 16.27 2.20 -15.11
C ALA A 166 15.06 2.87 -15.77
N MET A 167 14.25 3.64 -15.03
CA MET A 167 12.97 4.23 -15.48
C MET A 167 12.01 3.19 -16.08
N ASN A 168 12.07 1.95 -15.60
CA ASN A 168 11.20 0.86 -16.04
C ASN A 168 9.85 0.90 -15.30
N TRP A 169 9.01 1.88 -15.66
CA TRP A 169 7.72 2.12 -14.99
C TRP A 169 6.74 0.95 -15.16
N VAL A 170 6.79 0.28 -16.30
CA VAL A 170 5.99 -0.94 -16.57
C VAL A 170 6.42 -2.08 -15.66
N GLY A 171 7.72 -2.34 -15.55
CA GLY A 171 8.28 -3.35 -14.66
C GLY A 171 7.94 -3.08 -13.20
N LEU A 172 8.07 -1.84 -12.78
CA LEU A 172 7.77 -1.38 -11.43
C LEU A 172 6.28 -1.55 -11.09
N THR A 173 5.38 -1.12 -11.98
CA THR A 173 3.93 -1.31 -11.82
C THR A 173 3.56 -2.79 -11.72
N LYS A 174 4.13 -3.64 -12.59
CA LYS A 174 3.91 -5.09 -12.53
C LYS A 174 4.41 -5.71 -11.22
N LYS A 175 5.52 -5.21 -10.68
CA LYS A 175 6.08 -5.69 -9.41
C LYS A 175 5.14 -5.42 -8.24
N ILE A 176 4.49 -4.26 -8.21
CA ILE A 176 3.62 -3.81 -7.11
C ILE A 176 2.19 -4.34 -7.28
N ASN A 177 1.62 -4.23 -8.49
CA ASN A 177 0.21 -4.53 -8.75
C ASN A 177 -0.03 -5.94 -9.38
N GLY A 178 1.02 -6.65 -9.78
CA GLY A 178 0.90 -7.90 -10.52
C GLY A 178 0.51 -7.75 -11.98
N GLY A 179 0.20 -6.53 -12.45
CA GLY A 179 -0.22 -6.18 -13.80
C GLY A 179 0.12 -4.75 -14.15
N THR A 180 -0.59 -4.17 -15.12
CA THR A 180 -0.38 -2.79 -15.58
C THR A 180 -1.55 -1.86 -15.26
N ILE A 181 -2.43 -2.25 -14.34
CA ILE A 181 -3.57 -1.42 -13.92
C ILE A 181 -3.05 -0.14 -13.26
N GLY A 182 -3.56 1.00 -13.71
CA GLY A 182 -3.16 2.31 -13.20
C GLY A 182 -1.78 2.79 -13.67
N LEU A 183 -1.17 2.17 -14.70
CA LEU A 183 0.15 2.56 -15.19
C LEU A 183 0.26 4.05 -15.53
N ASP A 184 -0.70 4.59 -16.28
CA ASP A 184 -0.66 5.99 -16.72
C ASP A 184 -0.73 6.96 -15.53
N ASP A 185 -1.58 6.67 -14.55
CA ASP A 185 -1.71 7.47 -13.33
C ASP A 185 -0.41 7.43 -12.49
N ARG A 186 0.20 6.25 -12.34
CA ARG A 186 1.47 6.08 -11.62
C ARG A 186 2.62 6.84 -12.30
N VAL A 187 2.65 6.80 -13.64
CA VAL A 187 3.63 7.55 -14.44
C VAL A 187 3.40 9.04 -14.30
N ALA A 188 2.15 9.51 -14.35
CA ALA A 188 1.82 10.92 -14.17
C ALA A 188 2.24 11.43 -12.79
N HIS A 189 1.94 10.70 -11.73
CA HIS A 189 2.40 11.05 -10.36
C HIS A 189 3.92 11.06 -10.23
N THR A 190 4.61 10.08 -10.86
CA THR A 190 6.09 10.04 -10.88
C THR A 190 6.67 11.26 -11.60
N ALA A 191 6.12 11.61 -12.76
CA ALA A 191 6.56 12.77 -13.54
C ALA A 191 6.35 14.10 -12.76
N LEU A 192 5.19 14.23 -12.10
CA LEU A 192 4.91 15.38 -11.25
C LEU A 192 5.94 15.50 -10.12
N ALA A 193 6.29 14.39 -9.47
CA ALA A 193 7.28 14.37 -8.39
C ALA A 193 8.67 14.77 -8.90
N LEU A 194 9.10 14.27 -10.06
CA LEU A 194 10.37 14.69 -10.70
C LEU A 194 10.39 16.21 -10.97
N ASN A 195 9.32 16.76 -11.56
CA ASN A 195 9.22 18.19 -11.81
C ASN A 195 9.31 19.02 -10.51
N VAL A 196 8.74 18.53 -9.42
CA VAL A 196 8.81 19.19 -8.12
C VAL A 196 10.24 19.16 -7.57
N PHE A 197 10.98 18.06 -7.76
CA PHE A 197 12.36 17.92 -7.31
C PHE A 197 13.32 18.79 -8.12
N ASP A 198 13.14 18.88 -9.43
CA ASP A 198 13.94 19.76 -10.31
C ASP A 198 13.67 21.25 -10.10
N GLY A 199 12.79 21.62 -9.19
CA GLY A 199 12.45 23.02 -8.95
C GLY A 199 11.57 23.66 -10.03
N SER A 200 11.15 22.91 -11.04
CA SER A 200 10.24 23.38 -12.08
C SER A 200 8.88 23.72 -11.46
N SER A 201 8.40 24.94 -11.64
CA SER A 201 7.02 25.27 -11.32
C SER A 201 6.14 24.47 -12.29
N ALA A 202 5.24 23.64 -11.77
CA ALA A 202 4.12 23.17 -12.57
C ALA A 202 3.36 24.44 -13.00
N LEU A 203 3.55 24.84 -14.26
CA LEU A 203 2.73 25.89 -14.86
C LEU A 203 1.28 25.42 -14.83
N ALA A 204 0.46 26.29 -14.29
CA ALA A 204 -0.98 26.20 -14.05
C ALA A 204 -1.77 25.68 -15.26
#